data_d7fc5f726b6df186b2ac29553e0d7d01
#
_entry.id   d7fc5f726b6df186b2ac29553e0d7d01
#
_cell.length_a   1.000
_cell.length_b   1.000
_cell.length_c   1.000
_cell.angle_alpha   90.00
_cell.angle_beta   90.00
_cell.angle_gamma   90.00
#
_symmetry.space_group_name_H-M   'P 1'
#
loop_
_entity.id
_entity.type
_entity.pdbx_description
1 polymer ?
#
loop_
_entity_poly.entity_id
_entity_poly.type
_entity_poly.pdbx_seq_one_letter_code
_entity_poly.pdbx_strand_id
1 'polypeptide(L)'
;MALSFIIPGLDEVASEKIIGILQERLSQEQEAALVLKHAHWNVAGPNFIAVHEMLDPQVDEVLAMADETAERIAALGGSPSGRPDDIVRYRTWDKFELEGRQNTLDYLRALDKYYDSFIKADRTAIKELDDL
;
A
#
# COMPACT_ATOMS: atom_id res chain seq x y z
N MET A 1 13.24 1.57 -17.35
CA MET A 1 13.57 2.92 -16.83
C MET A 1 15.03 2.96 -16.44
N ALA A 2 15.73 4.00 -16.85
CA ALA A 2 17.12 4.18 -16.44
C ALA A 2 17.18 4.57 -14.98
N LEU A 3 18.08 3.95 -14.20
CA LEU A 3 18.30 4.28 -12.81
C LEU A 3 19.26 5.46 -12.67
N SER A 4 19.05 6.29 -11.67
CA SER A 4 19.92 7.39 -11.31
C SER A 4 20.38 7.18 -9.86
N PHE A 5 21.55 6.55 -9.70
CA PHE A 5 22.06 6.20 -8.38
C PHE A 5 22.55 7.42 -7.60
N ILE A 6 22.08 7.55 -6.38
CA ILE A 6 22.58 8.56 -5.42
C ILE A 6 23.82 8.03 -4.74
N ILE A 7 23.86 6.70 -4.48
CA ILE A 7 24.99 6.03 -3.82
C ILE A 7 25.76 5.24 -4.88
N PRO A 8 27.05 5.56 -5.11
CA PRO A 8 27.86 4.81 -6.08
C PRO A 8 28.07 3.34 -5.66
N GLY A 9 28.21 2.48 -6.64
CA GLY A 9 28.57 1.07 -6.40
C GLY A 9 27.41 0.13 -6.16
N LEU A 10 26.15 0.59 -6.28
CA LEU A 10 25.00 -0.29 -6.18
C LEU A 10 24.89 -1.15 -7.45
N ASP A 11 24.53 -2.42 -7.27
CA ASP A 11 24.27 -3.34 -8.37
C ASP A 11 22.97 -2.93 -9.08
N GLU A 12 23.08 -2.53 -10.35
CA GLU A 12 21.95 -2.03 -11.13
C GLU A 12 20.88 -3.10 -11.35
N VAL A 13 21.27 -4.34 -11.65
CA VAL A 13 20.31 -5.43 -11.92
C VAL A 13 19.51 -5.75 -10.65
N ALA A 14 20.20 -5.91 -9.53
CA ALA A 14 19.54 -6.16 -8.24
C ALA A 14 18.66 -4.98 -7.86
N SER A 15 19.13 -3.74 -8.04
CA SER A 15 18.37 -2.54 -7.71
C SER A 15 17.08 -2.44 -8.54
N GLU A 16 17.12 -2.77 -9.82
CA GLU A 16 15.91 -2.75 -10.65
C GLU A 16 14.86 -3.75 -10.16
N LYS A 17 15.27 -4.94 -9.75
CA LYS A 17 14.36 -5.96 -9.20
C LYS A 17 13.76 -5.51 -7.88
N ILE A 18 14.59 -4.98 -7.00
CA ILE A 18 14.12 -4.46 -5.71
C ILE A 18 13.13 -3.32 -5.91
N ILE A 19 13.45 -2.37 -6.80
CA ILE A 19 12.57 -1.24 -7.11
C ILE A 19 11.22 -1.71 -7.63
N GLY A 20 11.18 -2.73 -8.50
CA GLY A 20 9.94 -3.29 -9.00
C GLY A 20 9.05 -3.86 -7.87
N ILE A 21 9.65 -4.60 -6.95
CA ILE A 21 8.95 -5.16 -5.79
C ILE A 21 8.44 -4.03 -4.89
N LEU A 22 9.29 -3.04 -4.61
CA LEU A 22 8.93 -1.93 -3.75
C LEU A 22 7.85 -1.04 -4.37
N GLN A 23 7.89 -0.82 -5.68
CA GLN A 23 6.85 -0.02 -6.36
C GLN A 23 5.47 -0.69 -6.25
N GLU A 24 5.40 -2.00 -6.36
CA GLU A 24 4.13 -2.72 -6.16
C GLU A 24 3.64 -2.54 -4.73
N ARG A 25 4.50 -2.66 -3.74
CA ARG A 25 4.14 -2.44 -2.34
C ARG A 25 3.74 -1.00 -2.08
N LEU A 26 4.48 -0.04 -2.65
CA LEU A 26 4.14 1.39 -2.55
C LEU A 26 2.75 1.66 -3.11
N SER A 27 2.42 1.06 -4.24
CA SER A 27 1.09 1.23 -4.86
C SER A 27 -0.02 0.70 -3.95
N GLN A 28 0.17 -0.45 -3.31
CA GLN A 28 -0.82 -0.96 -2.37
C GLN A 28 -0.90 -0.15 -1.08
N GLU A 29 0.23 0.34 -0.58
CA GLU A 29 0.24 1.22 0.61
C GLU A 29 -0.56 2.49 0.36
N GLN A 30 -0.39 3.09 -0.81
CA GLN A 30 -1.17 4.28 -1.20
C GLN A 30 -2.65 3.96 -1.38
N GLU A 31 -2.97 2.84 -2.02
CA GLU A 31 -4.35 2.39 -2.16
C GLU A 31 -4.98 2.10 -0.79
N ALA A 32 -4.22 1.49 0.12
CA ALA A 32 -4.72 1.21 1.48
C ALA A 32 -5.16 2.48 2.19
N ALA A 33 -4.42 3.58 2.05
CA ALA A 33 -4.83 4.86 2.62
C ALA A 33 -6.18 5.32 2.06
N LEU A 34 -6.37 5.18 0.75
CA LEU A 34 -7.65 5.51 0.10
C LEU A 34 -8.78 4.60 0.57
N VAL A 35 -8.52 3.30 0.66
CA VAL A 35 -9.50 2.31 1.12
C VAL A 35 -9.93 2.60 2.57
N LEU A 36 -8.98 2.88 3.44
CA LEU A 36 -9.26 3.19 4.84
C LEU A 36 -10.09 4.48 4.98
N LYS A 37 -9.77 5.51 4.21
CA LYS A 37 -10.58 6.74 4.19
C LYS A 37 -11.97 6.49 3.62
N HIS A 38 -12.07 5.69 2.57
CA HIS A 38 -13.36 5.32 2.00
C HIS A 38 -14.25 4.64 3.06
N ALA A 39 -13.69 3.70 3.84
CA ALA A 39 -14.41 3.06 4.93
C ALA A 39 -14.75 4.05 6.04
N HIS A 40 -13.81 4.90 6.43
CA HIS A 40 -13.99 5.94 7.44
C HIS A 40 -15.18 6.86 7.11
N TRP A 41 -15.33 7.23 5.84
CA TRP A 41 -16.41 8.10 5.39
C TRP A 41 -17.76 7.39 5.29
N ASN A 42 -17.80 6.08 5.10
CA ASN A 42 -19.01 5.35 4.74
C ASN A 42 -19.55 4.39 5.79
N VAL A 43 -18.80 4.11 6.84
CA VAL A 43 -19.27 3.24 7.91
C VAL A 43 -20.46 3.90 8.64
N ALA A 44 -21.50 3.12 8.92
CA ALA A 44 -22.74 3.62 9.51
C ALA A 44 -23.30 2.61 10.51
N GLY A 45 -24.34 3.04 11.26
CA GLY A 45 -25.06 2.17 12.19
C GLY A 45 -24.50 2.17 13.60
N PRO A 46 -24.94 1.21 14.44
CA PRO A 46 -24.44 1.10 15.82
C PRO A 46 -22.93 0.96 15.85
N ASN A 47 -22.27 1.62 16.78
CA ASN A 47 -20.82 1.59 16.97
C ASN A 47 -20.00 2.19 15.82
N PHE A 48 -20.64 2.92 14.88
CA PHE A 48 -19.91 3.48 13.74
C PHE A 48 -18.82 4.43 14.18
N ILE A 49 -19.03 5.21 15.25
CA ILE A 49 -18.08 6.25 15.66
C ILE A 49 -16.74 5.64 16.11
N ALA A 50 -16.78 4.50 16.79
CA ALA A 50 -15.56 3.82 17.23
C ALA A 50 -14.73 3.33 16.03
N VAL A 51 -15.37 2.78 15.03
CA VAL A 51 -14.70 2.31 13.81
C VAL A 51 -14.23 3.51 12.97
N HIS A 52 -15.08 4.52 12.81
CA HIS A 52 -14.75 5.76 12.12
C HIS A 52 -13.45 6.38 12.68
N GLU A 53 -13.38 6.53 14.00
CA GLU A 53 -12.21 7.11 14.65
C GLU A 53 -10.98 6.19 14.63
N MET A 54 -11.17 4.88 14.72
CA MET A 54 -10.08 3.90 14.68
C MET A 54 -9.31 3.94 13.36
N LEU A 55 -10.00 4.25 12.26
CA LEU A 55 -9.41 4.17 10.92
C LEU A 55 -8.44 5.31 10.61
N ASP A 56 -8.63 6.50 11.18
CA ASP A 56 -7.75 7.65 10.91
C ASP A 56 -6.29 7.40 11.29
N PRO A 57 -5.97 6.88 12.49
CA PRO A 57 -4.58 6.56 12.80
C PRO A 57 -3.99 5.52 11.85
N GLN A 58 -4.79 4.59 11.35
CA GLN A 58 -4.34 3.59 10.39
C GLN A 58 -3.99 4.23 9.04
N VAL A 59 -4.74 5.24 8.62
CA VAL A 59 -4.39 6.02 7.40
C VAL A 59 -3.02 6.65 7.58
N ASP A 60 -2.77 7.28 8.72
CA ASP A 60 -1.47 7.92 8.99
C ASP A 60 -0.33 6.90 8.96
N GLU A 61 -0.54 5.71 9.50
CA GLU A 61 0.46 4.64 9.51
C GLU A 61 0.80 4.15 8.10
N VAL A 62 -0.20 3.89 7.27
CA VAL A 62 0.08 3.40 5.90
C VAL A 62 0.67 4.50 5.03
N LEU A 63 0.32 5.76 5.26
CA LEU A 63 0.97 6.88 4.56
C LEU A 63 2.44 7.02 4.95
N ALA A 64 2.76 6.81 6.22
CA ALA A 64 4.14 6.81 6.69
C ALA A 64 4.94 5.65 6.07
N MET A 65 4.33 4.47 5.97
CA MET A 65 4.94 3.32 5.29
C MET A 65 5.20 3.63 3.80
N ALA A 66 4.24 4.24 3.14
CA ALA A 66 4.37 4.62 1.73
C ALA A 66 5.53 5.61 1.53
N ASP A 67 5.67 6.57 2.42
CA ASP A 67 6.76 7.54 2.37
C ASP A 67 8.12 6.86 2.50
N GLU A 68 8.27 5.95 3.47
CA GLU A 68 9.52 5.19 3.64
C GLU A 68 9.83 4.31 2.42
N THR A 69 8.83 3.66 1.86
CA THR A 69 8.99 2.82 0.66
C THR A 69 9.42 3.66 -0.54
N ALA A 70 8.76 4.79 -0.75
CA ALA A 70 9.09 5.71 -1.83
C ALA A 70 10.51 6.26 -1.70
N GLU A 71 10.91 6.65 -0.51
CA GLU A 71 12.26 7.16 -0.26
C GLU A 71 13.33 6.08 -0.48
N ARG A 72 13.01 4.83 -0.15
CA ARG A 72 13.92 3.72 -0.43
C ARG A 72 14.08 3.48 -1.93
N ILE A 73 13.00 3.56 -2.71
CA ILE A 73 13.07 3.47 -4.17
C ILE A 73 13.97 4.59 -4.72
N ALA A 74 13.79 5.81 -4.24
CA ALA A 74 14.61 6.94 -4.68
C ALA A 74 16.09 6.72 -4.32
N ALA A 75 16.38 6.22 -3.11
CA ALA A 75 17.74 5.94 -2.67
C ALA A 75 18.40 4.85 -3.53
N LEU A 76 17.62 3.92 -4.05
CA LEU A 76 18.13 2.87 -4.96
C LEU A 76 18.27 3.34 -6.41
N GLY A 77 18.00 4.59 -6.69
CA GLY A 77 18.15 5.18 -8.01
C GLY A 77 16.89 5.16 -8.87
N GLY A 78 15.78 4.71 -8.34
CA GLY A 78 14.50 4.67 -9.04
C GLY A 78 13.67 5.93 -8.86
N SER A 79 12.55 5.97 -9.54
CA SER A 79 11.59 7.06 -9.46
C SER A 79 10.26 6.51 -8.93
N PRO A 80 9.97 6.68 -7.64
CA PRO A 80 8.72 6.16 -7.06
C PRO A 80 7.50 6.88 -7.66
N SER A 81 6.43 6.13 -7.91
CA SER A 81 5.21 6.69 -8.44
C SER A 81 4.11 6.75 -7.39
N GLY A 82 3.52 7.93 -7.24
CA GLY A 82 2.30 8.16 -6.46
C GLY A 82 1.12 8.51 -7.34
N ARG A 83 1.21 8.31 -8.64
CA ARG A 83 0.14 8.68 -9.57
C ARG A 83 -1.01 7.67 -9.50
N PRO A 84 -2.27 8.14 -9.49
CA PRO A 84 -3.43 7.24 -9.41
C PRO A 84 -3.46 6.17 -10.50
N ASP A 85 -3.09 6.51 -11.72
CA ASP A 85 -3.04 5.57 -12.84
C ASP A 85 -2.07 4.43 -12.57
N ASP A 86 -0.94 4.72 -11.94
CA ASP A 86 0.07 3.73 -11.62
C ASP A 86 -0.36 2.82 -10.47
N ILE A 87 -1.12 3.34 -9.50
CA ILE A 87 -1.71 2.52 -8.44
C ILE A 87 -2.56 1.40 -9.05
N VAL A 88 -3.43 1.77 -9.97
CA VAL A 88 -4.30 0.80 -10.67
C VAL A 88 -3.47 -0.14 -11.55
N ARG A 89 -2.50 0.40 -12.28
CA ARG A 89 -1.66 -0.38 -13.20
C ARG A 89 -0.83 -1.44 -12.48
N TYR A 90 -0.31 -1.12 -11.30
CA TYR A 90 0.52 -2.05 -10.53
C TYR A 90 -0.27 -2.98 -9.62
N ARG A 91 -1.59 -2.85 -9.56
CA ARG A 91 -2.42 -3.69 -8.69
C ARG A 91 -2.36 -5.14 -9.13
N THR A 92 -1.88 -6.01 -8.25
CA THR A 92 -1.88 -7.46 -8.43
C THR A 92 -2.76 -8.16 -7.38
N TRP A 93 -3.27 -7.41 -6.41
CA TRP A 93 -4.14 -7.86 -5.34
C TRP A 93 -5.60 -7.56 -5.69
N ASP A 94 -6.54 -8.21 -4.99
CA ASP A 94 -7.96 -7.97 -5.20
C ASP A 94 -8.33 -6.55 -4.78
N LYS A 95 -9.09 -5.87 -5.63
CA LYS A 95 -9.55 -4.53 -5.31
C LYS A 95 -10.60 -4.57 -4.20
N PHE A 96 -10.66 -3.48 -3.41
CA PHE A 96 -11.71 -3.28 -2.42
C PHE A 96 -13.01 -2.93 -3.13
N GLU A 97 -14.07 -3.72 -2.91
CA GLU A 97 -15.33 -3.57 -3.67
C GLU A 97 -16.48 -2.97 -2.87
N LEU A 98 -16.44 -3.03 -1.54
CA LEU A 98 -17.55 -2.52 -0.74
C LEU A 98 -17.66 -1.01 -0.91
N GLU A 99 -18.87 -0.55 -1.25
CA GLU A 99 -19.13 0.87 -1.49
C GLU A 99 -20.44 1.30 -0.84
N GLY A 100 -20.61 2.62 -0.73
CA GLY A 100 -21.81 3.21 -0.14
C GLY A 100 -21.85 3.09 1.37
N ARG A 101 -22.88 3.62 1.96
CA ARG A 101 -23.08 3.55 3.40
C ARG A 101 -23.53 2.15 3.79
N GLN A 102 -22.70 1.46 4.54
CA GLN A 102 -22.96 0.10 5.01
C GLN A 102 -22.69 0.02 6.51
N ASN A 103 -23.22 -1.02 7.14
CA ASN A 103 -23.05 -1.15 8.56
C ASN A 103 -21.59 -1.46 8.95
N THR A 104 -21.28 -1.22 10.21
CA THR A 104 -19.97 -1.40 10.80
C THR A 104 -19.37 -2.78 10.50
N LEU A 105 -20.18 -3.84 10.68
CA LEU A 105 -19.70 -5.20 10.51
C LEU A 105 -19.30 -5.51 9.07
N ASP A 106 -20.07 -5.01 8.10
CA ASP A 106 -19.75 -5.23 6.69
C ASP A 106 -18.41 -4.57 6.30
N TYR A 107 -18.17 -3.35 6.79
CA TYR A 107 -16.89 -2.68 6.57
C TYR A 107 -15.74 -3.38 7.29
N LEU A 108 -15.93 -3.82 8.51
CA LEU A 108 -14.89 -4.55 9.24
C LEU A 108 -14.52 -5.86 8.53
N ARG A 109 -15.49 -6.58 8.01
CA ARG A 109 -15.24 -7.81 7.24
C ARG A 109 -14.49 -7.54 5.95
N ALA A 110 -14.89 -6.49 5.23
CA ALA A 110 -14.23 -6.10 3.99
C ALA A 110 -12.80 -5.65 4.24
N LEU A 111 -12.57 -4.88 5.30
CA LEU A 111 -11.23 -4.44 5.69
C LEU A 111 -10.35 -5.61 6.14
N ASP A 112 -10.90 -6.55 6.90
CA ASP A 112 -10.17 -7.74 7.33
C ASP A 112 -9.66 -8.54 6.12
N LYS A 113 -10.51 -8.73 5.15
CA LYS A 113 -10.14 -9.40 3.90
C LYS A 113 -9.05 -8.61 3.15
N TYR A 114 -9.17 -7.29 3.09
CA TYR A 114 -8.19 -6.44 2.43
C TYR A 114 -6.84 -6.50 3.14
N TYR A 115 -6.82 -6.40 4.46
CA TYR A 115 -5.60 -6.50 5.26
C TYR A 115 -4.94 -7.88 5.13
N ASP A 116 -5.74 -8.94 5.07
CA ASP A 116 -5.18 -10.28 4.86
C ASP A 116 -4.40 -10.36 3.56
N SER A 117 -4.97 -9.85 2.49
CA SER A 117 -4.30 -9.75 1.18
C SER A 117 -3.04 -8.87 1.25
N PHE A 118 -3.13 -7.73 1.92
CA PHE A 118 -2.02 -6.80 2.09
C PHE A 118 -0.85 -7.47 2.82
N ILE A 119 -1.13 -8.14 3.93
CA ILE A 119 -0.10 -8.80 4.75
C ILE A 119 0.54 -9.95 3.99
N LYS A 120 -0.24 -10.75 3.27
CA LYS A 120 0.29 -11.85 2.45
C LYS A 120 1.21 -11.33 1.36
N ALA A 121 0.83 -10.24 0.71
CA ALA A 121 1.65 -9.63 -0.33
C ALA A 121 2.96 -9.06 0.24
N ASP A 122 2.92 -8.46 1.42
CA ASP A 122 4.12 -7.97 2.10
C ASP A 122 5.05 -9.12 2.47
N ARG A 123 4.53 -10.22 2.99
CA ARG A 123 5.33 -11.40 3.32
C ARG A 123 6.01 -12.00 2.09
N THR A 124 5.30 -12.06 0.97
CA THR A 124 5.85 -12.50 -0.30
C THR A 124 6.98 -11.58 -0.75
N ALA A 125 6.79 -10.27 -0.65
CA ALA A 125 7.80 -9.30 -1.00
C ALA A 125 9.06 -9.44 -0.14
N ILE A 126 8.90 -9.61 1.17
CA ILE A 126 10.02 -9.81 2.10
C ILE A 126 10.83 -11.04 1.69
N LYS A 127 10.15 -12.14 1.38
CA LYS A 127 10.83 -13.38 0.94
C LYS A 127 11.58 -13.17 -0.36
N GLU A 128 10.98 -12.52 -1.33
CA GLU A 128 11.62 -12.23 -2.62
C GLU A 128 12.85 -11.33 -2.43
N LEU A 129 12.76 -10.34 -1.55
CA LEU A 129 13.88 -9.44 -1.26
C LEU A 129 15.03 -10.18 -0.56
N ASP A 130 14.73 -11.12 0.33
CA ASP A 130 15.75 -11.93 0.99
C ASP A 130 16.52 -12.81 0.02
N ASP A 131 15.89 -13.24 -1.07
CA ASP A 131 16.51 -14.12 -2.08
C ASP A 131 17.38 -13.33 -3.09
N LEU A 132 17.38 -12.03 -3.01
CA LEU A 132 18.22 -11.16 -3.85
C LEU A 132 19.55 -10.81 -3.11
#